data_cd80a1ea5591ca6f1abc025a9a405cc5
#
_entry.id   cd80a1ea5591ca6f1abc025a9a405cc5
#
_cell.length_a   1.000
_cell.length_b   1.000
_cell.length_c   1.000
_cell.angle_alpha   90.00
_cell.angle_beta   90.00
_cell.angle_gamma   90.00
#
_symmetry.space_group_name_H-M   'P 1'
#
loop_
_entity.id
_entity.type
_entity.pdbx_description
1 polymer ?
#
loop_
_entity_poly.entity_id
_entity_poly.type
_entity_poly.pdbx_seq_one_letter_code
_entity_poly.pdbx_strand_id
1 'polypeptide(L)'
;MSVAQVRLKALLFNDTSSENHHGCQLVMRQIFTLAGQVGMDIQRSCPMHHDWQTDIDLQRDIRAADLCLVNGEGTMHDDAPLALRYGALARYCQEHDIPCFLINSVWQNNDQLNADAHCFTKLFVRDTMSKAALADVGVSAEVVPDLTLSYQHTASNSLRHGMLVNGSVIDERLLEAWRTVKDRQDLRYVSIRTLAPLQLGKGFDFYLRKNLRKRLKALRRIAASYFYSYPAHLPAPLIDRLRWRYAVLSTHRFLNLLGRSRGVITGRFHLVTLCLVTGTPFFALPSNTHKIEALLAQVGLAERLKPSYEQAVNAADRIAFSESELTSIGSFLQETRMQAEAMFREMAQIARAANTPDQR
;
A
#
# COMPACT_ATOMS: atom_id res chain seq x y z
N MET A 1 4.30 32.29 23.93
CA MET A 1 5.47 31.51 23.51
C MET A 1 4.99 30.08 23.32
N SER A 2 4.91 29.59 22.07
CA SER A 2 4.56 28.18 21.81
C SER A 2 5.74 27.32 22.29
N VAL A 3 5.53 26.52 23.33
CA VAL A 3 6.49 25.50 23.73
C VAL A 3 6.68 24.58 22.51
N ALA A 4 7.87 24.54 21.96
CA ALA A 4 8.18 23.63 20.84
C ALA A 4 7.87 22.22 21.31
N GLN A 5 6.81 21.62 20.79
CA GLN A 5 6.41 20.27 21.15
C GLN A 5 7.53 19.31 20.75
N VAL A 6 8.11 18.59 21.71
CA VAL A 6 9.17 17.62 21.46
C VAL A 6 8.68 16.61 20.43
N ARG A 7 9.46 16.41 19.36
CA ARG A 7 9.13 15.46 18.31
C ARG A 7 9.35 14.04 18.80
N LEU A 8 8.38 13.17 18.56
CA LEU A 8 8.48 11.74 18.84
C LEU A 8 9.44 11.07 17.86
N LYS A 9 10.38 10.28 18.38
CA LYS A 9 11.31 9.47 17.58
C LYS A 9 10.62 8.18 17.16
N ALA A 10 10.23 8.07 15.89
CA ALA A 10 9.57 6.89 15.35
C ALA A 10 10.51 6.02 14.52
N LEU A 11 10.35 4.71 14.59
CA LEU A 11 10.91 3.77 13.62
C LEU A 11 9.79 3.17 12.79
N LEU A 12 10.05 3.02 11.49
CA LEU A 12 9.09 2.45 10.54
C LEU A 12 9.62 1.14 9.98
N PHE A 13 8.81 0.09 10.09
CA PHE A 13 9.10 -1.23 9.58
C PHE A 13 8.21 -1.57 8.38
N ASN A 14 8.69 -2.46 7.52
CA ASN A 14 8.06 -2.82 6.26
C ASN A 14 7.96 -1.62 5.30
N ASP A 15 9.06 -0.91 5.12
CA ASP A 15 9.14 0.13 4.11
C ASP A 15 9.10 -0.49 2.70
N THR A 16 7.97 -0.27 2.03
CA THR A 16 7.68 -0.78 0.69
C THR A 16 8.09 0.17 -0.43
N SER A 17 8.74 1.29 -0.12
CA SER A 17 9.19 2.27 -1.14
C SER A 17 10.13 1.68 -2.19
N SER A 18 10.89 0.63 -1.82
CA SER A 18 11.82 -0.08 -2.70
C SER A 18 11.14 -1.07 -3.65
N GLU A 19 9.84 -1.32 -3.52
CA GLU A 19 9.13 -2.31 -4.33
C GLU A 19 8.82 -1.85 -5.76
N ASN A 20 9.21 -0.63 -6.12
CA ASN A 20 8.97 -0.06 -7.45
C ASN A 20 7.50 -0.14 -7.88
N HIS A 21 6.60 0.19 -6.98
CA HIS A 21 5.16 0.07 -7.15
C HIS A 21 4.48 1.39 -6.78
N HIS A 22 3.63 1.93 -7.67
CA HIS A 22 3.01 3.25 -7.46
C HIS A 22 2.15 3.31 -6.19
N GLY A 23 1.39 2.24 -5.89
CA GLY A 23 0.59 2.17 -4.67
C GLY A 23 1.48 2.20 -3.42
N CYS A 24 2.48 1.32 -3.36
CA CYS A 24 3.43 1.27 -2.24
C CYS A 24 4.12 2.62 -2.01
N GLN A 25 4.54 3.29 -3.09
CA GLN A 25 5.14 4.63 -2.97
C GLN A 25 4.15 5.67 -2.42
N LEU A 26 2.86 5.57 -2.78
CA LEU A 26 1.86 6.49 -2.27
C LEU A 26 1.54 6.22 -0.80
N VAL A 27 1.43 4.94 -0.40
CA VAL A 27 1.31 4.53 1.02
C VAL A 27 2.46 5.13 1.83
N MET A 28 3.69 4.92 1.40
CA MET A 28 4.86 5.44 2.10
C MET A 28 4.85 6.97 2.21
N ARG A 29 4.48 7.68 1.14
CA ARG A 29 4.32 9.15 1.18
C ARG A 29 3.30 9.58 2.22
N GLN A 30 2.15 8.90 2.29
CA GLN A 30 1.10 9.22 3.25
C GLN A 30 1.56 8.95 4.68
N ILE A 31 2.26 7.84 4.95
CA ILE A 31 2.83 7.56 6.27
C ILE A 31 3.77 8.69 6.70
N PHE A 32 4.72 9.09 5.88
CA PHE A 32 5.65 10.18 6.22
C PHE A 32 4.95 11.53 6.37
N THR A 33 3.96 11.83 5.53
CA THR A 33 3.20 13.08 5.61
C THR A 33 2.38 13.16 6.90
N LEU A 34 1.60 12.13 7.19
CA LEU A 34 0.72 12.08 8.36
C LEU A 34 1.52 12.03 9.67
N ALA A 35 2.62 11.25 9.72
CA ALA A 35 3.54 11.23 10.85
C ALA A 35 4.13 12.62 11.13
N GLY A 36 4.58 13.31 10.08
CA GLY A 36 5.13 14.67 10.20
C GLY A 36 4.11 15.69 10.72
N GLN A 37 2.83 15.59 10.32
CA GLN A 37 1.76 16.48 10.77
C GLN A 37 1.48 16.39 12.28
N VAL A 38 1.71 15.22 12.89
CA VAL A 38 1.50 15.00 14.33
C VAL A 38 2.80 15.08 15.15
N GLY A 39 3.90 15.51 14.54
CA GLY A 39 5.19 15.68 15.20
C GLY A 39 5.94 14.37 15.45
N MET A 40 5.65 13.31 14.69
CA MET A 40 6.50 12.11 14.63
C MET A 40 7.65 12.33 13.63
N ASP A 41 8.88 12.09 14.07
CA ASP A 41 10.08 12.08 13.22
C ASP A 41 10.49 10.63 12.95
N ILE A 42 10.21 10.13 11.75
CA ILE A 42 10.65 8.80 11.33
C ILE A 42 12.16 8.83 11.09
N GLN A 43 12.92 8.52 12.15
CA GLN A 43 14.38 8.58 12.13
C GLN A 43 15.02 7.47 11.32
N ARG A 44 14.38 6.31 11.28
CA ARG A 44 14.84 5.15 10.52
C ARG A 44 13.65 4.42 9.90
N SER A 45 13.76 4.10 8.62
CA SER A 45 12.79 3.30 7.88
C SER A 45 13.45 2.00 7.44
N CYS A 46 12.88 0.86 7.83
CA CYS A 46 13.40 -0.48 7.60
C CYS A 46 12.72 -1.09 6.37
N PRO A 47 13.47 -1.39 5.29
CA PRO A 47 12.91 -1.99 4.08
C PRO A 47 12.24 -3.35 4.36
N MET A 48 11.23 -3.72 3.58
CA MET A 48 10.40 -4.93 3.71
C MET A 48 11.32 -6.13 3.85
N HIS A 49 12.23 -6.57 3.56
CA HIS A 49 12.97 -7.82 3.76
C HIS A 49 14.16 -7.68 4.73
N HIS A 50 14.26 -6.53 5.42
CA HIS A 50 15.33 -6.35 6.38
C HIS A 50 15.06 -7.17 7.64
N ASP A 51 16.04 -7.92 8.07
CA ASP A 51 15.95 -8.73 9.28
C ASP A 51 16.44 -7.92 10.49
N TRP A 52 15.48 -7.42 11.26
CA TRP A 52 15.75 -6.63 12.46
C TRP A 52 16.34 -7.49 13.58
N GLN A 53 16.07 -8.81 13.62
CA GLN A 53 16.51 -9.72 14.67
C GLN A 53 18.03 -9.92 14.66
N THR A 54 18.65 -9.78 13.50
CA THR A 54 20.11 -9.93 13.34
C THR A 54 20.85 -8.59 13.27
N ASP A 55 20.14 -7.44 13.29
CA ASP A 55 20.73 -6.08 13.25
C ASP A 55 20.78 -5.47 14.66
N ILE A 56 21.92 -5.65 15.33
CA ILE A 56 22.15 -5.16 16.72
C ILE A 56 22.00 -3.62 16.80
N ASP A 57 22.44 -2.88 15.78
CA ASP A 57 22.30 -1.42 15.76
C ASP A 57 20.81 -1.04 15.67
N LEU A 58 20.01 -1.78 14.88
CA LEU A 58 18.58 -1.56 14.77
C LEU A 58 17.86 -1.90 16.08
N GLN A 59 18.24 -3.00 16.75
CA GLN A 59 17.68 -3.34 18.07
C GLN A 59 17.95 -2.27 19.11
N ARG A 60 19.15 -1.65 19.10
CA ARG A 60 19.46 -0.51 19.95
C ARG A 60 18.60 0.71 19.60
N ASP A 61 18.40 0.99 18.30
CA ASP A 61 17.55 2.09 17.86
C ASP A 61 16.08 1.86 18.25
N ILE A 62 15.59 0.60 18.20
CA ILE A 62 14.24 0.24 18.68
C ILE A 62 14.09 0.61 20.17
N ARG A 63 15.04 0.22 21.02
CA ARG A 63 15.01 0.51 22.45
C ARG A 63 15.13 2.01 22.78
N ALA A 64 15.64 2.81 21.87
CA ALA A 64 15.77 4.26 22.02
C ALA A 64 14.65 5.06 21.34
N ALA A 65 13.72 4.39 20.69
CA ALA A 65 12.59 5.02 20.01
C ALA A 65 11.44 5.30 20.99
N ASP A 66 10.65 6.31 20.66
CA ASP A 66 9.40 6.61 21.39
C ASP A 66 8.23 5.74 20.91
N LEU A 67 8.32 5.19 19.69
CA LEU A 67 7.35 4.25 19.12
C LEU A 67 7.90 3.52 17.89
N CYS A 68 7.31 2.38 17.58
CA CYS A 68 7.50 1.64 16.34
C CYS A 68 6.20 1.58 15.53
N LEU A 69 6.31 1.79 14.21
CA LEU A 69 5.23 1.65 13.24
C LEU A 69 5.51 0.45 12.34
N VAL A 70 4.56 -0.45 12.18
CA VAL A 70 4.62 -1.56 11.24
C VAL A 70 3.59 -1.31 10.13
N ASN A 71 4.06 -1.07 8.91
CA ASN A 71 3.20 -1.01 7.73
C ASN A 71 2.82 -2.43 7.32
N GLY A 72 1.60 -2.86 7.60
CA GLY A 72 1.11 -4.22 7.32
C GLY A 72 0.83 -4.50 5.84
N GLU A 73 1.14 -3.56 4.95
CA GLU A 73 0.87 -3.66 3.52
C GLU A 73 1.39 -4.97 2.91
N GLY A 74 0.44 -5.80 2.42
CA GLY A 74 0.75 -6.99 1.65
C GLY A 74 1.45 -8.12 2.42
N THR A 75 1.51 -8.07 3.76
CA THR A 75 2.30 -9.03 4.54
C THR A 75 1.51 -9.83 5.58
N MET A 76 0.50 -9.26 6.24
CA MET A 76 -0.12 -9.84 7.43
C MET A 76 -1.23 -10.84 7.07
N HIS A 77 -0.90 -11.88 6.32
CA HIS A 77 -1.82 -12.96 5.94
C HIS A 77 -1.09 -14.29 5.76
N ASP A 78 -1.81 -15.39 5.93
CA ASP A 78 -1.38 -16.77 5.70
C ASP A 78 -0.09 -17.13 6.47
N ASP A 79 0.08 -16.62 7.69
CA ASP A 79 1.28 -16.80 8.51
C ASP A 79 2.59 -16.58 7.74
N ALA A 80 2.57 -15.61 6.80
CA ALA A 80 3.74 -15.34 5.97
C ALA A 80 4.98 -15.08 6.84
N PRO A 81 6.18 -15.53 6.44
CA PRO A 81 7.40 -15.38 7.25
C PRO A 81 7.69 -13.92 7.68
N LEU A 82 7.31 -12.95 6.85
CA LEU A 82 7.42 -11.53 7.21
C LEU A 82 6.39 -11.12 8.26
N ALA A 83 5.17 -11.66 8.21
CA ALA A 83 4.14 -11.41 9.22
C ALA A 83 4.59 -11.89 10.60
N LEU A 84 5.08 -13.14 10.68
CA LEU A 84 5.62 -13.70 11.92
C LEU A 84 6.82 -12.89 12.46
N ARG A 85 7.68 -12.37 11.57
CA ARG A 85 8.78 -11.49 11.98
C ARG A 85 8.30 -10.16 12.57
N TYR A 86 7.19 -9.60 12.07
CA TYR A 86 6.61 -8.37 12.63
C TYR A 86 5.79 -8.64 13.89
N GLY A 87 5.19 -9.82 14.04
CA GLY A 87 4.65 -10.29 15.32
C GLY A 87 5.74 -10.36 16.39
N ALA A 88 6.87 -11.00 16.07
CA ALA A 88 8.03 -11.06 16.96
C ALA A 88 8.59 -9.64 17.30
N LEU A 89 8.51 -8.67 16.37
CA LEU A 89 8.87 -7.27 16.65
C LEU A 89 7.91 -6.65 17.66
N ALA A 90 6.62 -6.87 17.53
CA ALA A 90 5.64 -6.34 18.48
C ALA A 90 5.88 -6.89 19.89
N ARG A 91 6.17 -8.20 20.01
CA ARG A 91 6.54 -8.83 21.28
C ARG A 91 7.82 -8.21 21.85
N TYR A 92 8.86 -8.04 21.05
CA TYR A 92 10.10 -7.39 21.47
C TYR A 92 9.87 -5.95 21.94
N CYS A 93 9.02 -5.19 21.26
CA CYS A 93 8.66 -3.84 21.68
C CYS A 93 7.91 -3.86 23.02
N GLN A 94 6.97 -4.78 23.19
CA GLN A 94 6.21 -4.95 24.46
C GLN A 94 7.15 -5.29 25.65
N GLU A 95 8.13 -6.18 25.44
CA GLU A 95 9.14 -6.55 26.45
C GLU A 95 10.04 -5.38 26.87
N HIS A 96 10.09 -4.31 26.10
CA HIS A 96 10.89 -3.11 26.36
C HIS A 96 10.04 -1.85 26.58
N ASP A 97 8.73 -2.00 26.82
CA ASP A 97 7.79 -0.89 27.06
C ASP A 97 7.74 0.16 25.92
N ILE A 98 7.93 -0.29 24.67
CA ILE A 98 7.92 0.57 23.49
C ILE A 98 6.57 0.40 22.77
N PRO A 99 5.78 1.47 22.61
CA PRO A 99 4.56 1.41 21.81
C PRO A 99 4.82 0.93 20.38
N CYS A 100 4.14 -0.15 19.95
CA CYS A 100 4.22 -0.72 18.63
C CYS A 100 2.85 -0.75 17.98
N PHE A 101 2.72 -0.13 16.82
CA PHE A 101 1.45 0.02 16.11
C PHE A 101 1.50 -0.70 14.77
N LEU A 102 0.46 -1.51 14.48
CA LEU A 102 0.22 -2.05 13.14
C LEU A 102 -0.73 -1.13 12.40
N ILE A 103 -0.32 -0.66 11.23
CA ILE A 103 -1.12 0.23 10.37
C ILE A 103 -1.24 -0.33 8.95
N ASN A 104 -2.27 0.10 8.21
CA ASN A 104 -2.45 -0.19 6.78
C ASN A 104 -2.44 -1.69 6.46
N SER A 105 -3.06 -2.52 7.28
CA SER A 105 -2.98 -3.99 7.23
C SER A 105 -4.29 -4.67 6.83
N VAL A 106 -4.20 -5.82 6.16
CA VAL A 106 -5.22 -6.86 6.24
C VAL A 106 -4.82 -7.83 7.35
N TRP A 107 -5.80 -8.62 7.84
CA TRP A 107 -5.54 -9.74 8.75
C TRP A 107 -6.36 -10.92 8.25
N GLN A 108 -5.69 -11.97 7.78
CA GLN A 108 -6.36 -13.11 7.16
C GLN A 108 -5.54 -14.38 7.33
N ASN A 109 -6.18 -15.49 7.76
CA ASN A 109 -5.57 -16.82 7.88
C ASN A 109 -4.25 -16.83 8.68
N ASN A 110 -4.23 -16.22 9.87
CA ASN A 110 -3.03 -16.01 10.68
C ASN A 110 -3.06 -16.83 11.97
N ASP A 111 -3.04 -18.16 11.91
CA ASP A 111 -3.16 -19.02 13.09
C ASP A 111 -1.98 -18.83 14.06
N GLN A 112 -0.76 -18.81 13.56
CA GLN A 112 0.45 -18.62 14.39
C GLN A 112 0.62 -17.15 14.82
N LEU A 113 0.41 -16.21 13.90
CA LEU A 113 0.57 -14.78 14.15
C LEU A 113 -0.46 -14.25 15.17
N ASN A 114 -1.61 -14.91 15.31
CA ASN A 114 -2.64 -14.55 16.29
C ASN A 114 -2.09 -14.49 17.72
N ALA A 115 -1.10 -15.31 18.06
CA ALA A 115 -0.44 -15.29 19.37
C ALA A 115 0.27 -13.94 19.65
N ASP A 116 0.80 -13.30 18.61
CA ASP A 116 1.52 -12.02 18.72
C ASP A 116 0.62 -10.79 18.51
N ALA A 117 -0.63 -10.97 18.09
CA ALA A 117 -1.55 -9.86 17.84
C ALA A 117 -1.77 -9.01 19.10
N HIS A 118 -1.79 -9.63 20.29
CA HIS A 118 -1.93 -8.96 21.58
C HIS A 118 -0.71 -8.13 21.99
N CYS A 119 0.44 -8.34 21.36
CA CYS A 119 1.67 -7.59 21.66
C CYS A 119 1.71 -6.22 20.98
N PHE A 120 0.88 -5.97 19.97
CA PHE A 120 0.74 -4.63 19.41
C PHE A 120 -0.02 -3.73 20.38
N THR A 121 0.48 -2.52 20.60
CA THR A 121 -0.20 -1.50 21.40
C THR A 121 -1.56 -1.16 20.80
N LYS A 122 -1.66 -1.08 19.48
CA LYS A 122 -2.91 -0.94 18.74
C LYS A 122 -2.77 -1.41 17.30
N LEU A 123 -3.87 -1.94 16.75
CA LEU A 123 -3.94 -2.43 15.38
C LEU A 123 -4.98 -1.61 14.59
N PHE A 124 -4.55 -1.13 13.41
CA PHE A 124 -5.39 -0.46 12.45
C PHE A 124 -5.40 -1.26 11.15
N VAL A 125 -6.55 -1.86 10.85
CA VAL A 125 -6.75 -2.73 9.70
C VAL A 125 -7.55 -2.02 8.61
N ARG A 126 -7.43 -2.47 7.35
CA ARG A 126 -8.02 -1.78 6.21
C ARG A 126 -9.50 -2.05 5.98
N ASP A 127 -10.03 -3.11 6.59
CA ASP A 127 -11.37 -3.59 6.31
C ASP A 127 -12.02 -4.29 7.51
N THR A 128 -13.35 -4.42 7.44
CA THR A 128 -14.16 -5.02 8.49
C THR A 128 -13.95 -6.53 8.62
N MET A 129 -13.55 -7.24 7.57
CA MET A 129 -13.26 -8.68 7.62
C MET A 129 -12.01 -8.94 8.45
N SER A 130 -10.95 -8.13 8.24
CA SER A 130 -9.73 -8.16 9.05
C SER A 130 -10.01 -7.82 10.52
N LYS A 131 -10.90 -6.85 10.79
CA LYS A 131 -11.32 -6.51 12.14
C LYS A 131 -12.07 -7.68 12.79
N ALA A 132 -12.97 -8.33 12.07
CA ALA A 132 -13.70 -9.49 12.57
C ALA A 132 -12.75 -10.66 12.89
N ALA A 133 -11.80 -10.97 12.00
CA ALA A 133 -10.81 -12.02 12.22
C ALA A 133 -9.94 -11.79 13.48
N LEU A 134 -9.60 -10.53 13.78
CA LEU A 134 -8.91 -10.18 15.04
C LEU A 134 -9.84 -10.29 16.25
N ALA A 135 -11.10 -9.89 16.13
CA ALA A 135 -12.07 -10.02 17.20
C ALA A 135 -12.35 -11.49 17.58
N ASP A 136 -12.33 -12.40 16.62
CA ASP A 136 -12.50 -13.86 16.83
C ASP A 136 -11.39 -14.44 17.72
N VAL A 137 -10.21 -13.79 17.77
CA VAL A 137 -9.09 -14.17 18.65
C VAL A 137 -8.93 -13.21 19.85
N GLY A 138 -9.97 -12.43 20.17
CA GLY A 138 -10.00 -11.56 21.35
C GLY A 138 -9.19 -10.27 21.22
N VAL A 139 -8.77 -9.88 20.01
CA VAL A 139 -7.97 -8.67 19.75
C VAL A 139 -8.84 -7.56 19.18
N SER A 140 -8.78 -6.38 19.81
CA SER A 140 -9.47 -5.19 19.31
C SER A 140 -8.66 -4.51 18.22
N ALA A 141 -9.33 -4.15 17.12
CA ALA A 141 -8.72 -3.39 16.03
C ALA A 141 -9.69 -2.30 15.53
N GLU A 142 -9.13 -1.24 14.96
CA GLU A 142 -9.89 -0.18 14.30
C GLU A 142 -9.77 -0.30 12.78
N VAL A 143 -10.83 0.07 12.07
CA VAL A 143 -10.83 0.08 10.61
C VAL A 143 -10.42 1.46 10.12
N VAL A 144 -9.28 1.51 9.44
CA VAL A 144 -8.81 2.68 8.69
C VAL A 144 -8.46 2.18 7.28
N PRO A 145 -9.21 2.58 6.25
CA PRO A 145 -8.97 2.11 4.88
C PRO A 145 -7.54 2.41 4.41
N ASP A 146 -7.15 1.76 3.30
CA ASP A 146 -5.80 1.87 2.76
C ASP A 146 -5.32 3.34 2.65
N LEU A 147 -4.11 3.61 3.11
CA LEU A 147 -3.57 4.97 3.21
C LEU A 147 -3.41 5.67 1.86
N THR A 148 -3.40 4.96 0.73
CA THR A 148 -3.47 5.60 -0.59
C THR A 148 -4.73 6.43 -0.77
N LEU A 149 -5.83 6.03 -0.12
CA LEU A 149 -7.14 6.67 -0.21
C LEU A 149 -7.22 8.00 0.58
N SER A 150 -6.29 8.24 1.50
CA SER A 150 -6.17 9.53 2.20
C SER A 150 -5.47 10.62 1.35
N TYR A 151 -4.84 10.23 0.22
CA TYR A 151 -4.13 11.16 -0.64
C TYR A 151 -5.09 12.10 -1.37
N GLN A 152 -4.79 13.40 -1.37
CA GLN A 152 -5.53 14.40 -2.13
C GLN A 152 -4.91 14.56 -3.51
N HIS A 153 -5.63 14.14 -4.54
CA HIS A 153 -5.24 14.39 -5.92
C HIS A 153 -6.01 15.59 -6.48
N THR A 154 -5.28 16.53 -7.08
CA THR A 154 -5.92 17.61 -7.81
C THR A 154 -6.38 17.10 -9.16
N ALA A 155 -7.69 16.97 -9.33
CA ALA A 155 -8.27 16.49 -10.57
C ALA A 155 -7.86 17.38 -11.76
N SER A 156 -7.51 16.74 -12.87
CA SER A 156 -7.32 17.45 -14.14
C SER A 156 -8.68 17.63 -14.82
N ASN A 157 -9.04 18.87 -15.18
CA ASN A 157 -10.26 19.16 -15.95
C ASN A 157 -10.15 18.76 -17.43
N SER A 158 -9.16 17.96 -17.82
CA SER A 158 -8.99 17.51 -19.19
C SER A 158 -9.99 16.43 -19.58
N LEU A 159 -10.41 16.41 -20.84
CA LEU A 159 -11.22 15.34 -21.40
C LEU A 159 -10.49 14.00 -21.23
N ARG A 160 -11.23 12.98 -20.79
CA ARG A 160 -10.71 11.62 -20.58
C ARG A 160 -10.66 10.86 -21.90
N HIS A 161 -9.55 10.18 -22.18
CA HIS A 161 -9.32 9.44 -23.40
C HIS A 161 -8.76 8.05 -23.13
N GLY A 162 -9.11 7.09 -24.01
CA GLY A 162 -8.57 5.75 -24.04
C GLY A 162 -8.91 4.90 -22.81
N MET A 163 -8.79 3.61 -22.99
CA MET A 163 -8.99 2.61 -21.95
C MET A 163 -7.65 2.00 -21.57
N LEU A 164 -7.41 1.88 -20.26
CA LEU A 164 -6.24 1.22 -19.72
C LEU A 164 -6.61 -0.16 -19.18
N VAL A 165 -5.75 -1.11 -19.41
CA VAL A 165 -5.83 -2.45 -18.82
C VAL A 165 -4.56 -2.72 -18.03
N ASN A 166 -4.72 -3.20 -16.82
CA ASN A 166 -3.63 -3.64 -15.95
C ASN A 166 -3.85 -5.11 -15.58
N GLY A 167 -2.77 -5.82 -15.31
CA GLY A 167 -2.85 -7.23 -14.96
C GLY A 167 -3.35 -7.50 -13.54
N SER A 168 -3.12 -8.73 -13.10
CA SER A 168 -3.47 -9.24 -11.77
C SER A 168 -2.22 -9.72 -11.03
N VAL A 169 -2.40 -10.07 -9.74
CA VAL A 169 -1.41 -10.87 -8.96
C VAL A 169 -1.53 -12.36 -9.27
N ILE A 170 -2.65 -12.79 -9.85
CA ILE A 170 -2.96 -14.17 -10.22
C ILE A 170 -2.50 -14.38 -11.66
N ASP A 171 -1.62 -15.36 -11.90
CA ASP A 171 -0.95 -15.56 -13.19
C ASP A 171 -1.93 -15.87 -14.33
N GLU A 172 -2.97 -16.69 -14.07
CA GLU A 172 -4.00 -17.02 -15.07
C GLU A 172 -4.76 -15.76 -15.51
N ARG A 173 -5.09 -14.87 -14.58
CA ARG A 173 -5.76 -13.59 -14.86
C ARG A 173 -4.82 -12.61 -15.57
N LEU A 174 -3.53 -12.66 -15.27
CA LEU A 174 -2.55 -11.85 -15.99
C LEU A 174 -2.44 -12.28 -17.45
N LEU A 175 -2.48 -13.60 -17.72
CA LEU A 175 -2.52 -14.15 -19.06
C LEU A 175 -3.81 -13.77 -19.81
N GLU A 176 -4.95 -13.83 -19.11
CA GLU A 176 -6.23 -13.37 -19.64
C GLU A 176 -6.18 -11.88 -20.05
N ALA A 177 -5.68 -11.00 -19.16
CA ALA A 177 -5.50 -9.58 -19.46
C ALA A 177 -4.67 -9.37 -20.75
N TRP A 178 -3.59 -10.12 -20.89
CA TRP A 178 -2.76 -10.04 -22.09
C TRP A 178 -3.52 -10.48 -23.33
N ARG A 179 -4.19 -11.62 -23.32
CA ARG A 179 -4.99 -12.12 -24.45
C ARG A 179 -6.06 -11.12 -24.87
N THR A 180 -6.69 -10.46 -23.89
CA THR A 180 -7.76 -9.49 -24.13
C THR A 180 -7.24 -8.23 -24.84
N VAL A 181 -6.00 -7.83 -24.58
CA VAL A 181 -5.46 -6.53 -25.08
C VAL A 181 -4.58 -6.70 -26.32
N LYS A 182 -3.93 -7.86 -26.51
CA LYS A 182 -2.85 -8.02 -27.52
C LYS A 182 -3.22 -7.61 -28.95
N ASP A 183 -4.47 -7.81 -29.35
CA ASP A 183 -5.00 -7.53 -30.68
C ASP A 183 -5.92 -6.29 -30.73
N ARG A 184 -6.03 -5.54 -29.62
CA ARG A 184 -6.93 -4.39 -29.47
C ARG A 184 -6.16 -3.08 -29.51
N GLN A 185 -6.49 -2.21 -30.47
CA GLN A 185 -5.87 -0.87 -30.59
C GLN A 185 -6.50 0.17 -29.67
N ASP A 186 -7.74 -0.05 -29.24
CA ASP A 186 -8.51 0.81 -28.34
C ASP A 186 -8.17 0.60 -26.86
N LEU A 187 -7.47 -0.48 -26.53
CA LEU A 187 -7.01 -0.82 -25.20
C LEU A 187 -5.50 -0.67 -25.08
N ARG A 188 -5.05 -0.12 -23.96
CA ARG A 188 -3.61 0.03 -23.68
C ARG A 188 -3.26 -0.62 -22.36
N TYR A 189 -2.29 -1.53 -22.38
CA TYR A 189 -1.76 -2.07 -21.12
C TYR A 189 -0.92 -1.04 -20.40
N VAL A 190 -1.09 -0.93 -19.08
CA VAL A 190 -0.27 -0.10 -18.19
C VAL A 190 0.23 -0.90 -17.00
N SER A 191 1.51 -0.83 -16.71
CA SER A 191 2.07 -1.45 -15.51
C SER A 191 1.85 -0.55 -14.29
N ILE A 192 1.50 -1.16 -13.15
CA ILE A 192 1.47 -0.46 -11.86
C ILE A 192 2.89 -0.25 -11.28
N ARG A 193 3.91 -0.79 -11.93
CA ARG A 193 5.30 -0.63 -11.50
C ARG A 193 5.87 0.72 -11.95
N THR A 194 6.61 1.36 -11.06
CA THR A 194 7.37 2.58 -11.36
C THR A 194 8.83 2.25 -11.66
N LEU A 195 9.46 3.11 -12.46
CA LEU A 195 10.91 3.05 -12.73
C LEU A 195 11.73 3.94 -11.80
N ALA A 196 11.08 4.87 -11.09
CA ALA A 196 11.75 5.77 -10.17
C ALA A 196 11.63 5.25 -8.74
N PRO A 197 12.75 4.90 -8.06
CA PRO A 197 12.72 4.60 -6.64
C PRO A 197 12.28 5.83 -5.86
N LEU A 198 11.43 5.62 -4.85
CA LEU A 198 11.08 6.66 -3.89
C LEU A 198 12.13 6.68 -2.79
N GLN A 199 12.76 7.82 -2.59
CA GLN A 199 13.66 8.06 -1.47
C GLN A 199 12.93 8.93 -0.45
N LEU A 200 12.26 8.27 0.50
CA LEU A 200 11.60 8.93 1.63
C LEU A 200 12.32 8.52 2.91
N GLY A 201 13.10 9.39 3.47
CA GLY A 201 13.70 9.20 4.78
C GLY A 201 15.14 8.73 4.76
N LYS A 202 15.83 9.02 5.88
CA LYS A 202 17.26 8.82 6.09
C LYS A 202 17.67 7.33 6.16
N GLY A 203 16.73 6.44 6.48
CA GLY A 203 17.01 5.02 6.66
C GLY A 203 17.27 4.27 5.37
N PHE A 204 16.56 4.59 4.30
CA PHE A 204 16.74 3.94 2.99
C PHE A 204 18.14 4.15 2.43
N ASP A 205 18.68 5.36 2.54
CA ASP A 205 20.06 5.70 2.16
C ASP A 205 21.12 4.93 2.96
N PHE A 206 20.85 4.69 4.24
CA PHE A 206 21.78 3.95 5.11
C PHE A 206 21.95 2.50 4.64
N TYR A 207 20.86 1.80 4.29
CA TYR A 207 20.91 0.43 3.79
C TYR A 207 21.53 0.33 2.39
N LEU A 208 21.31 1.32 1.53
CA LEU A 208 21.91 1.39 0.21
C LEU A 208 23.38 1.78 0.24
N ARG A 209 23.80 2.66 1.16
CA ARG A 209 25.19 3.14 1.24
C ARG A 209 26.15 2.11 1.81
N LYS A 210 25.72 1.31 2.80
CA LYS A 210 26.58 0.32 3.46
C LYS A 210 26.94 -0.90 2.61
N ASN A 211 26.26 -1.16 1.48
CA ASN A 211 26.50 -2.39 0.75
C ASN A 211 26.35 -2.26 -0.77
N LEU A 212 27.48 -2.19 -1.48
CA LEU A 212 27.53 -2.11 -2.95
C LEU A 212 26.77 -3.25 -3.63
N ARG A 213 26.76 -4.47 -3.05
CA ARG A 213 25.99 -5.62 -3.57
C ARG A 213 24.48 -5.38 -3.49
N LYS A 214 23.99 -4.72 -2.42
CA LYS A 214 22.59 -4.32 -2.27
C LYS A 214 22.20 -3.23 -3.27
N ARG A 215 23.10 -2.27 -3.55
CA ARG A 215 22.94 -1.25 -4.62
C ARG A 215 22.83 -1.90 -5.98
N LEU A 216 23.71 -2.83 -6.31
CA LEU A 216 23.69 -3.58 -7.56
C LEU A 216 22.41 -4.44 -7.66
N LYS A 217 21.95 -5.05 -6.55
CA LYS A 217 20.69 -5.80 -6.50
C LYS A 217 19.48 -4.89 -6.69
N ALA A 218 19.46 -3.69 -6.11
CA ALA A 218 18.43 -2.68 -6.31
C ALA A 218 18.42 -2.17 -7.76
N LEU A 219 19.58 -1.85 -8.34
CA LEU A 219 19.72 -1.48 -9.74
C LEU A 219 19.29 -2.61 -10.69
N ARG A 220 19.64 -3.88 -10.37
CA ARG A 220 19.16 -5.04 -11.12
C ARG A 220 17.65 -5.21 -10.98
N ARG A 221 17.05 -4.96 -9.81
CA ARG A 221 15.58 -4.97 -9.62
C ARG A 221 14.91 -3.84 -10.42
N ILE A 222 15.50 -2.64 -10.44
CA ILE A 222 15.03 -1.52 -11.28
C ILE A 222 15.11 -1.88 -12.76
N ALA A 223 16.27 -2.37 -13.21
CA ALA A 223 16.44 -2.86 -14.57
C ALA A 223 15.50 -4.04 -14.88
N ALA A 224 15.39 -5.00 -13.97
CA ALA A 224 14.47 -6.12 -14.10
C ALA A 224 13.02 -5.64 -14.14
N SER A 225 12.58 -4.69 -13.30
CA SER A 225 11.21 -4.15 -13.37
C SER A 225 10.95 -3.41 -14.68
N TYR A 226 11.97 -2.81 -15.27
CA TYR A 226 11.92 -2.25 -16.63
C TYR A 226 11.74 -3.34 -17.68
N PHE A 227 12.42 -4.48 -17.53
CA PHE A 227 12.34 -5.62 -18.44
C PHE A 227 11.18 -6.59 -18.12
N TYR A 228 10.72 -6.66 -16.86
CA TYR A 228 9.72 -7.59 -16.33
C TYR A 228 8.34 -6.97 -16.09
N SER A 229 8.04 -5.81 -16.62
CA SER A 229 6.63 -5.35 -16.69
C SER A 229 5.76 -6.25 -17.58
N TYR A 230 6.38 -7.25 -18.17
CA TYR A 230 5.81 -8.34 -18.94
C TYR A 230 6.07 -9.67 -18.20
N PRO A 231 5.09 -10.55 -18.05
CA PRO A 231 5.33 -11.89 -17.51
C PRO A 231 6.37 -12.62 -18.37
N ALA A 232 7.53 -12.92 -17.80
CA ALA A 232 8.65 -13.52 -18.52
C ALA A 232 8.34 -14.87 -19.19
N HIS A 233 7.27 -15.52 -18.73
CA HIS A 233 6.79 -16.80 -19.24
C HIS A 233 5.76 -16.69 -20.37
N LEU A 234 5.30 -15.48 -20.75
CA LEU A 234 4.37 -15.35 -21.86
C LEU A 234 5.11 -15.48 -23.21
N PRO A 235 4.68 -16.38 -24.09
CA PRO A 235 5.27 -16.55 -25.41
C PRO A 235 4.85 -15.40 -26.33
N ALA A 236 5.65 -14.35 -26.39
CA ALA A 236 5.40 -13.25 -27.33
C ALA A 236 6.70 -12.78 -27.96
N PRO A 237 6.67 -12.34 -29.23
CA PRO A 237 7.79 -11.75 -29.92
C PRO A 237 8.37 -10.56 -29.14
N LEU A 238 9.68 -10.32 -29.24
CA LEU A 238 10.37 -9.25 -28.52
C LEU A 238 9.76 -7.86 -28.79
N ILE A 239 9.26 -7.64 -30.00
CA ILE A 239 8.65 -6.38 -30.41
C ILE A 239 7.33 -6.12 -29.67
N ASP A 240 6.54 -7.17 -29.41
CA ASP A 240 5.30 -7.06 -28.65
C ASP A 240 5.59 -6.84 -27.17
N ARG A 241 6.65 -7.48 -26.68
CA ARG A 241 7.16 -7.20 -25.32
C ARG A 241 7.56 -5.72 -25.16
N LEU A 242 8.10 -5.08 -26.20
CA LEU A 242 8.46 -3.65 -26.18
C LEU A 242 7.25 -2.72 -26.24
N ARG A 243 6.21 -3.05 -26.99
CA ARG A 243 4.95 -2.28 -27.07
C ARG A 243 4.17 -2.29 -25.74
N TRP A 244 4.29 -3.35 -24.95
CA TRP A 244 3.61 -3.52 -23.67
C TRP A 244 4.27 -2.83 -22.50
N ARG A 245 5.42 -2.20 -22.70
CA ARG A 245 6.23 -1.54 -21.68
C ARG A 245 5.78 -0.13 -21.36
N TYR A 246 4.50 0.09 -21.15
CA TYR A 246 4.11 1.40 -20.65
C TYR A 246 4.21 1.44 -19.13
N ALA A 247 5.45 1.53 -18.64
CA ALA A 247 5.74 1.86 -17.25
C ALA A 247 5.93 3.38 -17.13
N VAL A 248 5.25 3.99 -16.20
CA VAL A 248 5.35 5.43 -15.94
C VAL A 248 6.45 5.70 -14.93
N LEU A 249 7.31 6.68 -15.20
CA LEU A 249 8.50 6.94 -14.38
C LEU A 249 8.21 7.32 -12.93
N SER A 250 7.14 8.04 -12.66
CA SER A 250 6.83 8.49 -11.30
C SER A 250 5.35 8.35 -10.96
N THR A 251 5.05 8.22 -9.67
CA THR A 251 3.68 8.11 -9.17
C THR A 251 2.83 9.32 -9.54
N HIS A 252 3.37 10.53 -9.51
CA HIS A 252 2.65 11.73 -9.94
C HIS A 252 2.21 11.65 -11.41
N ARG A 253 3.13 11.25 -12.32
CA ARG A 253 2.79 11.06 -13.75
C ARG A 253 1.78 9.94 -13.95
N PHE A 254 1.86 8.89 -13.14
CA PHE A 254 0.92 7.78 -13.19
C PHE A 254 -0.50 8.22 -12.77
N LEU A 255 -0.63 8.95 -11.68
CA LEU A 255 -1.92 9.53 -11.26
C LEU A 255 -2.51 10.46 -12.34
N ASN A 256 -1.69 11.29 -12.96
CA ASN A 256 -2.12 12.14 -14.07
C ASN A 256 -2.56 11.33 -15.30
N LEU A 257 -1.90 10.21 -15.60
CA LEU A 257 -2.32 9.29 -16.66
C LEU A 257 -3.69 8.69 -16.34
N LEU A 258 -3.89 8.19 -15.12
CA LEU A 258 -5.19 7.66 -14.67
C LEU A 258 -6.27 8.73 -14.79
N GLY A 259 -6.04 9.93 -14.23
CA GLY A 259 -6.99 11.03 -14.25
C GLY A 259 -7.42 11.49 -15.66
N ARG A 260 -6.61 11.20 -16.68
CA ARG A 260 -6.91 11.49 -18.09
C ARG A 260 -7.49 10.29 -18.87
N SER A 261 -7.59 9.12 -18.25
CA SER A 261 -8.08 7.92 -18.91
C SER A 261 -9.61 7.82 -18.79
N ARG A 262 -10.27 7.36 -19.86
CA ARG A 262 -11.73 7.12 -19.87
C ARG A 262 -12.11 6.05 -18.87
N GLY A 263 -11.25 5.06 -18.66
CA GLY A 263 -11.46 4.03 -17.68
C GLY A 263 -10.29 3.05 -17.57
N VAL A 264 -10.35 2.23 -16.53
CA VAL A 264 -9.32 1.24 -16.19
C VAL A 264 -9.97 -0.11 -15.90
N ILE A 265 -9.34 -1.20 -16.37
CA ILE A 265 -9.70 -2.57 -15.99
C ILE A 265 -8.51 -3.20 -15.28
N THR A 266 -8.69 -3.73 -14.06
CA THR A 266 -7.56 -4.18 -13.24
C THR A 266 -7.93 -5.27 -12.23
N GLY A 267 -7.01 -6.22 -12.00
CA GLY A 267 -7.02 -7.17 -10.89
C GLY A 267 -6.03 -6.77 -9.77
N ARG A 268 -5.60 -5.50 -9.70
CA ARG A 268 -4.65 -5.00 -8.69
C ARG A 268 -5.32 -4.04 -7.71
N PHE A 269 -5.30 -4.38 -6.42
CA PHE A 269 -5.89 -3.58 -5.35
C PHE A 269 -5.46 -2.11 -5.39
N HIS A 270 -4.16 -1.84 -5.38
CA HIS A 270 -3.69 -0.46 -5.41
C HIS A 270 -4.07 0.30 -6.69
N LEU A 271 -4.32 -0.37 -7.80
CA LEU A 271 -4.81 0.37 -8.96
C LEU A 271 -6.27 0.77 -8.80
N VAL A 272 -7.07 -0.05 -8.11
CA VAL A 272 -8.43 0.33 -7.71
C VAL A 272 -8.40 1.55 -6.80
N THR A 273 -7.55 1.56 -5.75
CA THR A 273 -7.44 2.72 -4.85
C THR A 273 -6.97 3.98 -5.58
N LEU A 274 -6.00 3.86 -6.49
CA LEU A 274 -5.52 4.99 -7.30
C LEU A 274 -6.59 5.51 -8.27
N CYS A 275 -7.45 4.63 -8.81
CA CYS A 275 -8.61 5.04 -9.62
C CYS A 275 -9.63 5.83 -8.80
N LEU A 276 -9.93 5.38 -7.57
CA LEU A 276 -10.81 6.13 -6.65
C LEU A 276 -10.25 7.53 -6.37
N VAL A 277 -8.97 7.63 -6.00
CA VAL A 277 -8.29 8.90 -5.69
C VAL A 277 -8.27 9.88 -6.87
N THR A 278 -8.14 9.37 -8.10
CA THR A 278 -8.10 10.19 -9.33
C THR A 278 -9.48 10.39 -9.95
N GLY A 279 -10.54 9.83 -9.34
CA GLY A 279 -11.89 9.82 -9.90
C GLY A 279 -11.97 9.11 -11.24
N THR A 280 -11.07 8.15 -11.53
CA THR A 280 -11.02 7.43 -12.80
C THR A 280 -11.99 6.26 -12.77
N PRO A 281 -12.96 6.17 -13.69
CA PRO A 281 -13.86 5.03 -13.77
C PRO A 281 -13.09 3.71 -13.96
N PHE A 282 -13.58 2.64 -13.35
CA PHE A 282 -12.91 1.35 -13.46
C PHE A 282 -13.85 0.17 -13.37
N PHE A 283 -13.40 -0.99 -13.86
CA PHE A 283 -13.86 -2.31 -13.44
C PHE A 283 -12.71 -3.05 -12.78
N ALA A 284 -13.02 -3.72 -11.67
CA ALA A 284 -12.06 -4.52 -10.92
C ALA A 284 -12.32 -6.01 -11.11
N LEU A 285 -11.29 -6.83 -10.92
CA LEU A 285 -11.38 -8.28 -10.87
C LEU A 285 -10.96 -8.77 -9.47
N PRO A 286 -11.44 -9.93 -9.02
CA PRO A 286 -11.01 -10.54 -7.75
C PRO A 286 -9.49 -10.69 -7.68
N SER A 287 -8.93 -10.54 -6.47
CA SER A 287 -7.50 -10.64 -6.17
C SER A 287 -7.19 -11.95 -5.43
N ASN A 288 -5.97 -12.09 -4.90
CA ASN A 288 -5.54 -13.22 -4.08
C ASN A 288 -6.08 -13.20 -2.63
N THR A 289 -6.66 -12.09 -2.19
CA THR A 289 -7.34 -11.92 -0.91
C THR A 289 -8.62 -11.14 -1.13
N HIS A 290 -9.49 -11.07 -0.13
CA HIS A 290 -10.78 -10.35 -0.18
C HIS A 290 -10.69 -8.82 -0.28
N LYS A 291 -9.50 -8.25 -0.36
CA LYS A 291 -9.25 -6.79 -0.23
C LYS A 291 -9.95 -5.91 -1.28
N ILE A 292 -10.12 -6.40 -2.52
CA ILE A 292 -10.84 -5.64 -3.58
C ILE A 292 -12.33 -5.68 -3.29
N GLU A 293 -12.87 -6.85 -3.01
CA GLU A 293 -14.27 -7.07 -2.68
C GLU A 293 -14.69 -6.25 -1.47
N ALA A 294 -13.89 -6.30 -0.40
CA ALA A 294 -14.13 -5.55 0.83
C ALA A 294 -14.12 -4.03 0.57
N LEU A 295 -13.14 -3.52 -0.17
CA LEU A 295 -13.08 -2.11 -0.53
C LEU A 295 -14.29 -1.68 -1.35
N LEU A 296 -14.66 -2.44 -2.39
CA LEU A 296 -15.80 -2.10 -3.23
C LEU A 296 -17.13 -2.11 -2.45
N ALA A 297 -17.28 -3.04 -1.52
CA ALA A 297 -18.44 -3.07 -0.62
C ALA A 297 -18.49 -1.83 0.29
N GLN A 298 -17.35 -1.43 0.87
CA GLN A 298 -17.25 -0.24 1.74
C GLN A 298 -17.60 1.06 0.98
N VAL A 299 -17.20 1.16 -0.29
CA VAL A 299 -17.48 2.35 -1.12
C VAL A 299 -18.88 2.33 -1.74
N GLY A 300 -19.59 1.19 -1.70
CA GLY A 300 -20.88 1.00 -2.40
C GLY A 300 -20.71 0.77 -3.91
N LEU A 301 -19.62 0.14 -4.34
CA LEU A 301 -19.25 -0.09 -5.74
C LEU A 301 -19.16 -1.59 -6.08
N ALA A 302 -19.89 -2.46 -5.40
CA ALA A 302 -19.81 -3.92 -5.58
C ALA A 302 -20.05 -4.34 -7.06
N GLU A 303 -20.94 -3.65 -7.78
CA GLU A 303 -21.24 -3.89 -9.19
C GLU A 303 -20.06 -3.65 -10.15
N ARG A 304 -19.02 -2.99 -9.67
CA ARG A 304 -17.77 -2.75 -10.42
C ARG A 304 -16.84 -3.96 -10.44
N LEU A 305 -17.11 -4.96 -9.62
CA LEU A 305 -16.38 -6.23 -9.65
C LEU A 305 -16.88 -7.07 -10.84
N LYS A 306 -15.94 -7.50 -11.69
CA LYS A 306 -16.24 -8.34 -12.85
C LYS A 306 -15.51 -9.68 -12.73
N PRO A 307 -16.13 -10.79 -13.13
CA PRO A 307 -15.52 -12.10 -12.99
C PRO A 307 -14.33 -12.34 -13.93
N SER A 308 -14.27 -11.62 -15.07
CA SER A 308 -13.21 -11.79 -16.08
C SER A 308 -12.85 -10.48 -16.79
N TYR A 309 -11.66 -10.42 -17.41
CA TYR A 309 -11.25 -9.29 -18.26
C TYR A 309 -12.16 -9.14 -19.48
N GLU A 310 -12.57 -10.25 -20.07
CA GLU A 310 -13.49 -10.26 -21.21
C GLU A 310 -14.82 -9.58 -20.85
N GLN A 311 -15.44 -9.98 -19.73
CA GLN A 311 -16.70 -9.36 -19.30
C GLN A 311 -16.51 -7.87 -18.94
N ALA A 312 -15.39 -7.50 -18.34
CA ALA A 312 -15.07 -6.11 -18.03
C ALA A 312 -14.91 -5.26 -19.32
N VAL A 313 -14.28 -5.81 -20.35
CA VAL A 313 -14.12 -5.13 -21.66
C VAL A 313 -15.47 -5.02 -22.38
N ASN A 314 -16.30 -6.07 -22.36
CA ASN A 314 -17.63 -6.04 -22.97
C ASN A 314 -18.56 -5.01 -22.30
N ALA A 315 -18.30 -4.69 -21.02
CA ALA A 315 -19.04 -3.68 -20.27
C ALA A 315 -18.42 -2.27 -20.38
N ALA A 316 -17.30 -2.08 -21.11
CA ALA A 316 -16.50 -0.85 -21.11
C ALA A 316 -17.26 0.43 -21.53
N ASP A 317 -18.33 0.29 -22.34
CA ASP A 317 -19.15 1.46 -22.74
C ASP A 317 -19.95 2.04 -21.55
N ARG A 318 -20.17 1.24 -20.51
CA ARG A 318 -20.86 1.62 -19.26
C ARG A 318 -19.90 1.85 -18.10
N ILE A 319 -18.62 2.11 -18.38
CA ILE A 319 -17.59 2.26 -17.32
C ILE A 319 -17.71 3.57 -16.55
N ALA A 320 -18.31 4.61 -17.12
CA ALA A 320 -18.47 5.91 -16.46
C ALA A 320 -19.13 5.75 -15.08
N PHE A 321 -18.68 6.55 -14.11
CA PHE A 321 -19.35 6.61 -12.82
C PHE A 321 -20.70 7.32 -12.95
N SER A 322 -21.71 6.83 -12.25
CA SER A 322 -22.96 7.54 -12.03
C SER A 322 -22.75 8.67 -11.01
N GLU A 323 -23.71 9.60 -10.92
CA GLU A 323 -23.66 10.67 -9.91
C GLU A 323 -23.70 10.12 -8.48
N SER A 324 -24.46 9.05 -8.25
CA SER A 324 -24.52 8.37 -6.94
C SER A 324 -23.18 7.74 -6.58
N GLU A 325 -22.50 7.09 -7.52
CA GLU A 325 -21.16 6.52 -7.29
C GLU A 325 -20.14 7.61 -7.02
N LEU A 326 -20.18 8.73 -7.74
CA LEU A 326 -19.28 9.86 -7.50
C LEU A 326 -19.49 10.46 -6.10
N THR A 327 -20.73 10.56 -5.65
CA THR A 327 -21.06 11.02 -4.29
C THR A 327 -20.53 10.05 -3.24
N SER A 328 -20.76 8.75 -3.41
CA SER A 328 -20.23 7.71 -2.50
C SER A 328 -18.71 7.72 -2.43
N ILE A 329 -18.03 7.82 -3.57
CA ILE A 329 -16.56 7.92 -3.63
C ILE A 329 -16.08 9.16 -2.89
N GLY A 330 -16.70 10.32 -3.14
CA GLY A 330 -16.32 11.58 -2.50
C GLY A 330 -16.42 11.52 -0.97
N SER A 331 -17.56 11.05 -0.48
CA SER A 331 -17.81 10.88 0.97
C SER A 331 -16.83 9.88 1.59
N PHE A 332 -16.62 8.74 0.95
CA PHE A 332 -15.70 7.70 1.42
C PHE A 332 -14.25 8.21 1.50
N LEU A 333 -13.76 8.91 0.48
CA LEU A 333 -12.40 9.47 0.49
C LEU A 333 -12.22 10.56 1.56
N GLN A 334 -13.24 11.39 1.79
CA GLN A 334 -13.22 12.39 2.85
C GLN A 334 -13.16 11.74 4.23
N GLU A 335 -14.01 10.75 4.49
CA GLU A 335 -14.03 10.00 5.74
C GLU A 335 -12.72 9.27 5.98
N THR A 336 -12.20 8.56 4.98
CA THR A 336 -10.91 7.85 5.06
C THR A 336 -9.77 8.79 5.44
N ARG A 337 -9.76 10.02 4.91
CA ARG A 337 -8.74 11.02 5.27
C ARG A 337 -8.84 11.41 6.72
N MET A 338 -10.05 11.69 7.21
CA MET A 338 -10.28 12.04 8.61
C MET A 338 -9.87 10.89 9.54
N GLN A 339 -10.17 9.65 9.19
CA GLN A 339 -9.78 8.45 9.93
C GLN A 339 -8.26 8.27 9.95
N ALA A 340 -7.57 8.43 8.80
CA ALA A 340 -6.11 8.34 8.74
C ALA A 340 -5.42 9.42 9.58
N GLU A 341 -5.91 10.67 9.56
CA GLU A 341 -5.39 11.73 10.42
C GLU A 341 -5.66 11.47 11.91
N ALA A 342 -6.85 10.95 12.24
CA ALA A 342 -7.21 10.59 13.61
C ALA A 342 -6.31 9.46 14.14
N MET A 343 -6.08 8.42 13.35
CA MET A 343 -5.17 7.32 13.66
C MET A 343 -3.77 7.83 14.04
N PHE A 344 -3.17 8.70 13.23
CA PHE A 344 -1.84 9.22 13.53
C PHE A 344 -1.83 10.13 14.77
N ARG A 345 -2.88 10.93 15.00
CA ARG A 345 -3.02 11.72 16.23
C ARG A 345 -3.11 10.82 17.47
N GLU A 346 -3.89 9.76 17.42
CA GLU A 346 -4.05 8.80 18.50
C GLU A 346 -2.74 8.09 18.84
N MET A 347 -2.05 7.55 17.82
CA MET A 347 -0.74 6.93 18.02
C MET A 347 0.27 7.91 18.68
N ALA A 348 0.26 9.18 18.26
CA ALA A 348 1.12 10.20 18.87
C ALA A 348 0.75 10.48 20.32
N GLN A 349 -0.52 10.48 20.67
CA GLN A 349 -1.00 10.68 22.05
C GLN A 349 -0.59 9.51 22.94
N ILE A 350 -0.80 8.27 22.48
CA ILE A 350 -0.40 7.06 23.22
C ILE A 350 1.12 7.06 23.45
N ALA A 351 1.91 7.34 22.40
CA ALA A 351 3.35 7.36 22.52
C ALA A 351 3.86 8.46 23.48
N ARG A 352 3.23 9.65 23.49
CA ARG A 352 3.59 10.70 24.46
C ARG A 352 3.25 10.31 25.89
N ALA A 353 2.09 9.69 26.12
CA ALA A 353 1.70 9.22 27.43
C ALA A 353 2.67 8.17 27.98
N ALA A 354 3.08 7.21 27.15
CA ALA A 354 4.06 6.18 27.54
C ALA A 354 5.47 6.72 27.82
N ASN A 355 5.82 7.90 27.28
CA ASN A 355 7.14 8.51 27.45
C ASN A 355 7.16 9.65 28.47
N THR A 356 6.12 9.84 29.29
CA THR A 356 6.11 10.81 30.40
C THR A 356 7.00 10.32 31.54
N PRO A 357 7.80 11.21 32.19
CA PRO A 357 8.80 10.83 33.19
C PRO A 357 8.28 10.07 34.42
N ASP A 358 6.98 10.14 34.71
CA ASP A 358 6.36 9.46 35.86
C ASP A 358 6.12 7.95 35.66
N GLN A 359 6.42 7.40 34.48
CA GLN A 359 6.20 5.98 34.12
C GLN A 359 7.49 5.22 33.72
N ARG A 360 8.67 5.86 33.79
CA ARG A 360 9.98 5.21 33.53
C ARG A 360 10.78 4.98 34.81
#